data_e1e4739aea27a557e4d7ab3759787f1b
#
_entry.id   e1e4739aea27a557e4d7ab3759787f1b
#
_cell.length_a   1.000
_cell.length_b   1.000
_cell.length_c   1.000
_cell.angle_alpha   90.00
_cell.angle_beta   90.00
_cell.angle_gamma   90.00
#
_symmetry.space_group_name_H-M   'P 1'
#
loop_
_entity.id
_entity.type
_entity.pdbx_description
1 polymer ?
#
loop_
_entity_poly.entity_id
_entity_poly.type
_entity_poly.pdbx_seq_one_letter_code
_entity_poly.pdbx_strand_id
1 'polypeptide(L)'
;MYGKVLCGVLGSLLWVMPGWGQAEAEKERILARFYPYRQGLPQVAGITPGMRIDHTNYQVAAAALPAEILQYVQAGDFAITVQETTDMPLREAYIRATLDHFARVELHDGELRHYVAGLPFPLIDPHDPKAGEKIAWNHRYRDRGETVQYWPSNELRNRDGVVERADRFYIAIVFGMHRPAEAHNLPQWAAQGVYSKNYMRTLAPSDVEGNQVLTCSYDRDTSPDELWVYDVKTRRIRKLVDNPYQAGGGGELLMEDRSGFSGYIHLYEWRYLGAQVALVPGPIRTATPSWGGRGNWYPLDPWELRYVDVVEARPTGSHPVYSRRLLYVDRQTSVTLYALAYDLAGNHKRTFLNVYLRPAFGPGRQGEWVPHIAAQASIDYQRERASIFQTHRVVANEPLNLNRFSIVGLMLYGK
;
A
#
# COMPACT_ATOMS: atom_id res chain seq x y z
N MET A 1 85.15 0.39 4.59
CA MET A 1 84.09 0.01 5.55
C MET A 1 82.79 0.55 5.02
N TYR A 2 81.97 -0.29 4.42
CA TYR A 2 80.65 0.05 3.88
C TYR A 2 79.59 -0.59 4.74
N GLY A 3 78.78 0.23 5.45
CA GLY A 3 77.60 -0.19 6.16
C GLY A 3 76.39 -0.22 5.22
N LYS A 4 75.76 -1.39 5.08
CA LYS A 4 74.46 -1.53 4.37
C LYS A 4 73.34 -1.24 5.34
N VAL A 5 72.50 -0.24 4.97
CA VAL A 5 71.24 0.06 5.61
C VAL A 5 70.16 -0.82 4.93
N LEU A 6 69.50 -1.74 5.66
CA LEU A 6 68.35 -2.46 5.25
C LEU A 6 67.10 -1.62 5.53
N CYS A 7 66.43 -1.15 4.49
CA CYS A 7 65.04 -0.61 4.62
C CYS A 7 64.06 -1.79 4.62
N GLY A 8 63.48 -2.07 5.78
CA GLY A 8 62.36 -3.00 5.89
C GLY A 8 61.04 -2.29 5.48
N VAL A 9 60.44 -2.76 4.39
CA VAL A 9 59.09 -2.39 3.96
C VAL A 9 58.12 -3.22 4.79
N LEU A 10 57.46 -2.62 5.76
CA LEU A 10 56.27 -3.20 6.44
C LEU A 10 55.06 -3.10 5.48
N GLY A 11 54.82 -4.19 4.77
CA GLY A 11 53.57 -4.39 4.06
C GLY A 11 52.44 -4.69 5.04
N SER A 12 51.60 -3.69 5.31
CA SER A 12 50.35 -3.91 6.02
C SER A 12 49.37 -4.69 5.14
N LEU A 13 49.31 -6.01 5.33
CA LEU A 13 48.25 -6.85 4.80
C LEU A 13 46.95 -6.49 5.54
N LEU A 14 46.11 -5.70 4.89
CA LEU A 14 44.69 -5.55 5.25
C LEU A 14 44.01 -6.90 4.99
N TRP A 15 43.78 -7.66 6.03
CA TRP A 15 42.88 -8.81 6.01
C TRP A 15 41.45 -8.28 5.86
N VAL A 16 40.93 -8.26 4.63
CA VAL A 16 39.50 -8.09 4.39
C VAL A 16 38.84 -9.38 4.81
N MET A 17 38.13 -9.37 5.96
CA MET A 17 37.31 -10.51 6.38
C MET A 17 36.24 -10.78 5.30
N PRO A 18 36.08 -12.03 4.81
CA PRO A 18 35.14 -12.34 3.73
C PRO A 18 33.67 -11.95 3.99
N GLY A 19 33.25 -11.81 5.24
CA GLY A 19 31.88 -11.42 5.61
C GLY A 19 31.59 -9.91 5.50
N TRP A 20 32.59 -9.04 5.55
CA TRP A 20 32.37 -7.58 5.48
C TRP A 20 31.99 -7.13 4.08
N GLY A 21 32.59 -7.71 3.04
CA GLY A 21 32.27 -7.39 1.66
C GLY A 21 30.87 -7.83 1.25
N GLN A 22 30.39 -8.95 1.78
CA GLN A 22 29.05 -9.45 1.48
C GLN A 22 27.95 -8.60 2.12
N ALA A 23 28.11 -8.21 3.39
CA ALA A 23 27.15 -7.35 4.09
C ALA A 23 27.01 -5.96 3.44
N GLU A 24 28.14 -5.39 2.96
CA GLU A 24 28.11 -4.10 2.28
C GLU A 24 27.45 -4.21 0.91
N ALA A 25 27.71 -5.26 0.14
CA ALA A 25 27.06 -5.52 -1.14
C ALA A 25 25.55 -5.72 -0.98
N GLU A 26 25.09 -6.36 0.11
CA GLU A 26 23.66 -6.49 0.40
C GLU A 26 23.02 -5.13 0.71
N LYS A 27 23.66 -4.30 1.51
CA LYS A 27 23.19 -2.93 1.79
C LYS A 27 23.11 -2.08 0.52
N GLU A 28 24.09 -2.16 -0.36
CA GLU A 28 24.04 -1.48 -1.66
C GLU A 28 22.86 -1.94 -2.52
N ARG A 29 22.57 -3.23 -2.54
CA ARG A 29 21.40 -3.77 -3.26
C ARG A 29 20.08 -3.29 -2.65
N ILE A 30 20.00 -3.18 -1.32
CA ILE A 30 18.85 -2.62 -0.63
C ILE A 30 18.67 -1.14 -0.97
N LEU A 31 19.75 -0.36 -0.96
CA LEU A 31 19.71 1.04 -1.36
C LEU A 31 19.28 1.20 -2.83
N ALA A 32 19.78 0.34 -3.72
CA ALA A 32 19.36 0.33 -5.12
C ALA A 32 17.85 0.05 -5.28
N ARG A 33 17.25 -0.77 -4.41
CA ARG A 33 15.80 -0.99 -4.38
C ARG A 33 15.03 0.28 -3.97
N PHE A 34 15.52 1.02 -2.99
CA PHE A 34 14.87 2.27 -2.55
C PHE A 34 15.06 3.43 -3.54
N TYR A 35 16.10 3.37 -4.35
CA TYR A 35 16.41 4.37 -5.36
C TYR A 35 16.53 3.77 -6.77
N PRO A 36 15.48 3.08 -7.27
CA PRO A 36 15.57 2.29 -8.51
C PRO A 36 15.81 3.16 -9.74
N TYR A 37 15.48 4.44 -9.69
CA TYR A 37 15.57 5.37 -10.82
C TYR A 37 16.91 6.09 -10.94
N ARG A 38 17.85 5.88 -10.00
CA ARG A 38 19.23 6.40 -10.13
C ARG A 38 19.99 5.78 -11.30
N GLN A 39 19.63 4.56 -11.71
CA GLN A 39 20.26 3.85 -12.81
C GLN A 39 19.53 4.03 -14.15
N GLY A 40 18.43 4.75 -14.17
CA GLY A 40 17.61 5.02 -15.34
C GLY A 40 16.12 4.77 -15.07
N LEU A 41 15.30 5.45 -15.87
CA LEU A 41 13.84 5.31 -15.80
C LEU A 41 13.37 4.05 -16.53
N PRO A 42 12.27 3.42 -16.09
CA PRO A 42 11.69 2.29 -16.81
C PRO A 42 11.22 2.71 -18.20
N GLN A 43 11.43 1.85 -19.18
CA GLN A 43 11.08 2.10 -20.56
C GLN A 43 10.31 0.91 -21.15
N VAL A 44 9.35 1.20 -22.00
CA VAL A 44 8.64 0.23 -22.84
C VAL A 44 8.59 0.81 -24.25
N ALA A 45 8.93 -0.02 -25.23
CA ALA A 45 8.98 0.41 -26.63
C ALA A 45 7.61 0.98 -27.08
N GLY A 46 7.62 2.15 -27.68
CA GLY A 46 6.43 2.84 -28.16
C GLY A 46 5.69 3.68 -27.10
N ILE A 47 6.08 3.65 -25.83
CA ILE A 47 5.47 4.49 -24.77
C ILE A 47 6.44 5.62 -24.40
N THR A 48 5.98 6.86 -24.53
CA THR A 48 6.77 8.05 -24.19
C THR A 48 5.96 9.04 -23.36
N PRO A 49 6.61 9.82 -22.47
CA PRO A 49 5.94 10.90 -21.75
C PRO A 49 5.26 11.90 -22.70
N GLY A 50 4.07 12.38 -22.33
CA GLY A 50 3.21 13.23 -23.16
C GLY A 50 2.30 12.47 -24.11
N MET A 51 2.53 11.17 -24.34
CA MET A 51 1.69 10.35 -25.20
C MET A 51 0.29 10.20 -24.62
N ARG A 52 -0.73 10.22 -25.49
CA ARG A 52 -2.08 9.79 -25.19
C ARG A 52 -2.32 8.40 -25.78
N ILE A 53 -2.76 7.48 -24.96
CA ILE A 53 -3.11 6.11 -25.34
C ILE A 53 -4.63 5.97 -25.21
N ASP A 54 -5.30 5.62 -26.32
CA ASP A 54 -6.75 5.43 -26.39
C ASP A 54 -7.11 4.26 -27.32
N HIS A 55 -8.37 4.12 -27.68
CA HIS A 55 -8.88 3.03 -28.53
C HIS A 55 -8.21 2.96 -29.92
N THR A 56 -7.58 4.01 -30.40
CA THR A 56 -6.93 4.04 -31.72
C THR A 56 -5.50 3.49 -31.72
N ASN A 57 -4.82 3.53 -30.56
CA ASN A 57 -3.42 3.14 -30.43
C ASN A 57 -3.13 2.25 -29.19
N TYR A 58 -4.14 1.68 -28.55
CA TYR A 58 -4.03 0.90 -27.31
C TYR A 58 -2.99 -0.21 -27.35
N GLN A 59 -2.68 -0.77 -28.54
CA GLN A 59 -1.71 -1.86 -28.71
C GLN A 59 -0.31 -1.50 -28.20
N VAL A 60 0.07 -0.22 -28.18
CA VAL A 60 1.37 0.23 -27.67
C VAL A 60 1.54 -0.09 -26.18
N ALA A 61 0.43 -0.18 -25.45
CA ALA A 61 0.44 -0.47 -24.02
C ALA A 61 0.36 -1.99 -23.68
N ALA A 62 0.23 -2.86 -24.69
CA ALA A 62 0.02 -4.31 -24.44
C ALA A 62 1.15 -4.98 -23.65
N ALA A 63 2.38 -4.48 -23.75
CA ALA A 63 3.52 -5.00 -22.96
C ALA A 63 3.58 -4.45 -21.53
N ALA A 64 2.80 -3.41 -21.21
CA ALA A 64 2.85 -2.70 -19.93
C ALA A 64 1.52 -2.71 -19.15
N LEU A 65 0.42 -3.17 -19.77
CA LEU A 65 -0.90 -3.29 -19.15
C LEU A 65 -1.40 -4.74 -19.23
N PRO A 66 -2.02 -5.25 -18.16
CA PRO A 66 -2.73 -6.52 -18.22
C PRO A 66 -3.93 -6.43 -19.18
N ALA A 67 -4.26 -7.55 -19.82
CA ALA A 67 -5.37 -7.63 -20.77
C ALA A 67 -6.70 -7.16 -20.18
N GLU A 68 -6.91 -7.39 -18.88
CA GLU A 68 -8.07 -7.00 -18.10
C GLU A 68 -8.26 -5.46 -17.99
N ILE A 69 -7.20 -4.68 -18.14
CA ILE A 69 -7.26 -3.21 -18.19
C ILE A 69 -7.25 -2.75 -19.65
N LEU A 70 -6.38 -3.35 -20.45
CA LEU A 70 -6.19 -2.97 -21.86
C LEU A 70 -7.48 -3.05 -22.67
N GLN A 71 -8.33 -4.07 -22.43
CA GLN A 71 -9.62 -4.22 -23.12
C GLN A 71 -10.55 -3.00 -22.95
N TYR A 72 -10.50 -2.30 -21.81
CA TYR A 72 -11.32 -1.11 -21.56
C TYR A 72 -10.76 0.14 -22.24
N VAL A 73 -9.44 0.22 -22.41
CA VAL A 73 -8.83 1.25 -23.28
C VAL A 73 -9.21 0.99 -24.73
N GLN A 74 -9.16 -0.27 -25.17
CA GLN A 74 -9.57 -0.69 -26.53
C GLN A 74 -11.04 -0.38 -26.80
N ALA A 75 -11.92 -0.60 -25.81
CA ALA A 75 -13.35 -0.30 -25.92
C ALA A 75 -13.66 1.21 -25.91
N GLY A 76 -12.69 2.07 -25.60
CA GLY A 76 -12.87 3.51 -25.48
C GLY A 76 -13.49 3.94 -24.15
N ASP A 77 -13.53 3.05 -23.15
CA ASP A 77 -14.07 3.37 -21.83
C ASP A 77 -13.25 4.48 -21.15
N PHE A 78 -11.95 4.52 -21.38
CA PHE A 78 -11.06 5.61 -20.94
C PHE A 78 -9.80 5.70 -21.79
N ALA A 79 -9.08 6.80 -21.63
CA ALA A 79 -7.79 7.03 -22.26
C ALA A 79 -6.75 7.38 -21.21
N ILE A 80 -5.49 7.07 -21.49
CA ILE A 80 -4.34 7.26 -20.61
C ILE A 80 -3.46 8.38 -21.20
N THR A 81 -3.12 9.36 -20.36
CA THR A 81 -2.03 10.30 -20.67
C THR A 81 -0.79 9.85 -19.94
N VAL A 82 0.32 9.66 -20.64
CA VAL A 82 1.57 9.20 -20.06
C VAL A 82 2.38 10.37 -19.51
N GLN A 83 2.93 10.25 -18.31
CA GLN A 83 3.91 11.17 -17.75
C GLN A 83 5.25 10.49 -17.53
N GLU A 84 6.29 11.28 -17.29
CA GLU A 84 7.57 10.78 -16.84
C GLU A 84 7.44 10.14 -15.44
N THR A 85 8.18 9.05 -15.23
CA THR A 85 8.21 8.33 -13.96
C THR A 85 8.62 9.25 -12.80
N THR A 86 7.82 9.27 -11.77
CA THR A 86 8.06 10.09 -10.57
C THR A 86 8.88 9.29 -9.57
N ASP A 87 10.03 9.82 -9.15
CA ASP A 87 10.73 9.28 -7.98
C ASP A 87 9.92 9.57 -6.71
N MET A 88 9.73 8.53 -5.88
CA MET A 88 8.98 8.60 -4.62
C MET A 88 9.88 8.13 -3.46
N PRO A 89 10.89 8.93 -3.07
CA PRO A 89 11.84 8.55 -2.03
C PRO A 89 11.11 8.31 -0.69
N LEU A 90 11.46 7.24 -0.01
CA LEU A 90 10.94 6.93 1.32
C LEU A 90 11.71 7.71 2.39
N ARG A 91 11.14 7.81 3.59
CA ARG A 91 11.75 8.46 4.74
C ARG A 91 13.09 7.82 5.09
N GLU A 92 14.08 8.64 5.41
CA GLU A 92 15.42 8.17 5.80
C GLU A 92 15.35 7.21 7.01
N ALA A 93 14.50 7.53 7.99
CA ALA A 93 14.30 6.69 9.16
C ALA A 93 13.81 5.27 8.81
N TYR A 94 12.92 5.15 7.80
CA TYR A 94 12.44 3.85 7.33
C TYR A 94 13.53 3.06 6.60
N ILE A 95 14.30 3.74 5.75
CA ILE A 95 15.44 3.13 5.03
C ILE A 95 16.48 2.64 6.04
N ARG A 96 16.84 3.49 7.01
CA ARG A 96 17.81 3.15 8.07
C ARG A 96 17.34 1.95 8.88
N ALA A 97 16.09 1.96 9.36
CA ALA A 97 15.52 0.83 10.11
C ALA A 97 15.57 -0.48 9.29
N THR A 98 15.35 -0.40 7.97
CA THR A 98 15.49 -1.56 7.09
C THR A 98 16.93 -2.07 7.09
N LEU A 99 17.91 -1.19 6.87
CA LEU A 99 19.33 -1.56 6.81
C LEU A 99 19.86 -2.13 8.13
N ASP A 100 19.32 -1.69 9.26
CA ASP A 100 19.75 -2.12 10.59
C ASP A 100 19.14 -3.48 10.99
N HIS A 101 17.99 -3.84 10.44
CA HIS A 101 17.21 -4.98 10.94
C HIS A 101 16.91 -6.09 9.95
N PHE A 102 17.01 -5.86 8.62
CA PHE A 102 16.57 -6.83 7.58
C PHE A 102 17.19 -8.22 7.74
N ALA A 103 18.46 -8.30 8.10
CA ALA A 103 19.21 -9.58 8.18
C ALA A 103 18.71 -10.53 9.26
N ARG A 104 17.89 -10.04 10.20
CA ARG A 104 17.35 -10.85 11.32
C ARG A 104 15.91 -11.29 11.08
N VAL A 105 15.25 -10.70 10.06
CA VAL A 105 13.82 -10.97 9.81
C VAL A 105 13.66 -12.33 9.17
N GLU A 106 12.87 -13.17 9.79
CA GLU A 106 12.54 -14.50 9.30
C GLU A 106 11.03 -14.63 9.08
N LEU A 107 10.65 -15.38 8.04
CA LEU A 107 9.28 -15.81 7.81
C LEU A 107 9.14 -17.28 8.22
N HIS A 108 8.44 -17.52 9.35
CA HIS A 108 8.28 -18.84 9.91
C HIS A 108 6.80 -19.11 10.21
N ASP A 109 6.27 -20.18 9.64
CA ASP A 109 4.85 -20.58 9.76
C ASP A 109 3.86 -19.44 9.41
N GLY A 110 4.19 -18.65 8.36
CA GLY A 110 3.34 -17.55 7.92
C GLY A 110 3.44 -16.27 8.76
N GLU A 111 4.27 -16.24 9.80
CA GLU A 111 4.45 -15.08 10.69
C GLU A 111 5.88 -14.54 10.66
N LEU A 112 6.03 -13.24 10.90
CA LEU A 112 7.36 -12.62 11.01
C LEU A 112 7.98 -12.89 12.39
N ARG A 113 9.26 -13.29 12.39
CA ARG A 113 10.08 -13.36 13.59
C ARG A 113 11.19 -12.31 13.52
N HIS A 114 11.57 -11.78 14.67
CA HIS A 114 12.65 -10.80 14.83
C HIS A 114 12.47 -9.50 14.02
N TYR A 115 11.26 -9.24 13.55
CA TYR A 115 10.96 -7.99 12.84
C TYR A 115 10.87 -6.82 13.84
N VAL A 116 11.61 -5.75 13.55
CA VAL A 116 11.67 -4.55 14.40
C VAL A 116 10.97 -3.38 13.70
N ALA A 117 11.47 -2.94 12.57
CA ALA A 117 10.92 -1.84 11.77
C ALA A 117 11.56 -1.81 10.37
N GLY A 118 10.99 -1.02 9.47
CA GLY A 118 11.45 -0.88 8.08
C GLY A 118 10.80 -1.89 7.15
N LEU A 119 11.43 -2.16 6.01
CA LEU A 119 10.94 -3.15 5.03
C LEU A 119 11.40 -4.56 5.47
N PRO A 120 10.48 -5.51 5.74
CA PRO A 120 10.86 -6.82 6.26
C PRO A 120 11.80 -7.60 5.33
N PHE A 121 11.50 -7.63 4.03
CA PHE A 121 12.24 -8.40 3.03
C PHE A 121 12.66 -7.50 1.86
N PRO A 122 13.71 -6.67 2.03
CA PRO A 122 14.14 -5.75 0.98
C PRO A 122 14.75 -6.46 -0.24
N LEU A 123 15.26 -7.66 -0.06
CA LEU A 123 15.83 -8.50 -1.12
C LEU A 123 14.93 -9.71 -1.32
N ILE A 124 14.28 -9.77 -2.48
CA ILE A 124 13.43 -10.91 -2.88
C ILE A 124 14.21 -11.78 -3.86
N ASP A 125 14.40 -13.05 -3.49
CA ASP A 125 14.86 -14.08 -4.42
C ASP A 125 13.64 -14.59 -5.22
N PRO A 126 13.62 -14.45 -6.55
CA PRO A 126 12.50 -14.91 -7.37
C PRO A 126 12.32 -16.44 -7.35
N HIS A 127 13.32 -17.19 -6.93
CA HIS A 127 13.26 -18.65 -6.80
C HIS A 127 12.82 -19.13 -5.42
N ASP A 128 12.69 -18.21 -4.45
CA ASP A 128 12.16 -18.54 -3.14
C ASP A 128 10.67 -18.88 -3.24
N PRO A 129 10.22 -20.08 -2.82
CA PRO A 129 8.81 -20.44 -2.85
C PRO A 129 7.93 -19.51 -2.00
N LYS A 130 8.51 -18.78 -1.04
CA LYS A 130 7.85 -17.78 -0.20
C LYS A 130 7.99 -16.34 -0.72
N ALA A 131 8.55 -16.12 -1.92
CA ALA A 131 8.74 -14.78 -2.48
C ALA A 131 7.44 -13.96 -2.51
N GLY A 132 6.32 -14.57 -2.94
CA GLY A 132 5.00 -13.92 -2.97
C GLY A 132 4.53 -13.51 -1.57
N GLU A 133 4.65 -14.39 -0.59
CA GLU A 133 4.29 -14.11 0.81
C GLU A 133 5.17 -13.00 1.41
N LYS A 134 6.48 -13.01 1.15
CA LYS A 134 7.41 -11.94 1.55
C LYS A 134 7.03 -10.58 0.97
N ILE A 135 6.56 -10.53 -0.29
CA ILE A 135 6.06 -9.30 -0.91
C ILE A 135 4.76 -8.84 -0.25
N ALA A 136 3.86 -9.74 0.13
CA ALA A 136 2.65 -9.40 0.88
C ALA A 136 2.99 -8.79 2.25
N TRP A 137 3.97 -9.34 2.96
CA TRP A 137 4.48 -8.79 4.20
C TRP A 137 5.14 -7.41 4.00
N ASN A 138 5.90 -7.22 2.92
CA ASN A 138 6.44 -5.91 2.54
C ASN A 138 5.31 -4.89 2.30
N HIS A 139 4.23 -5.30 1.63
CA HIS A 139 3.06 -4.45 1.44
C HIS A 139 2.37 -4.11 2.76
N ARG A 140 2.25 -5.06 3.71
CA ARG A 140 1.67 -4.80 5.04
C ARG A 140 2.50 -3.79 5.82
N TYR A 141 3.81 -3.91 5.82
CA TYR A 141 4.74 -3.06 6.58
C TYR A 141 5.42 -1.97 5.75
N ARG A 142 4.87 -1.62 4.59
CA ARG A 142 5.31 -0.45 3.82
C ARG A 142 5.28 0.82 4.68
N ASP A 143 6.07 1.84 4.34
CA ASP A 143 6.07 3.08 5.10
C ASP A 143 4.70 3.77 5.06
N ARG A 144 4.09 3.95 6.21
CA ARG A 144 2.80 4.63 6.41
C ARG A 144 2.88 5.74 7.46
N GLY A 145 4.08 6.07 7.94
CA GLY A 145 4.28 6.94 9.10
C GLY A 145 3.97 6.26 10.43
N GLU A 146 4.06 7.01 11.52
CA GLU A 146 3.67 6.59 12.88
C GLU A 146 2.22 6.92 13.20
N THR A 147 1.73 8.02 12.65
CA THR A 147 0.33 8.46 12.77
C THR A 147 -0.16 8.97 11.43
N VAL A 148 -1.44 8.82 11.17
CA VAL A 148 -2.07 9.43 10.01
C VAL A 148 -3.51 9.82 10.30
N GLN A 149 -3.90 11.00 9.81
CA GLN A 149 -5.27 11.48 9.80
C GLN A 149 -5.66 11.80 8.37
N TYR A 150 -6.85 11.42 7.96
CA TYR A 150 -7.35 11.79 6.65
C TYR A 150 -8.87 11.93 6.64
N TRP A 151 -9.36 12.76 5.70
CA TRP A 151 -10.77 13.08 5.52
C TRP A 151 -11.21 12.60 4.14
N PRO A 152 -11.60 11.33 4.01
CA PRO A 152 -12.02 10.79 2.73
C PRO A 152 -13.51 10.94 2.50
N SER A 153 -13.89 10.89 1.22
CA SER A 153 -15.22 10.50 0.76
C SER A 153 -15.18 9.15 0.07
N ASN A 154 -16.31 8.46 0.05
CA ASN A 154 -16.53 7.29 -0.79
C ASN A 154 -17.84 7.49 -1.55
N GLU A 155 -17.78 7.43 -2.87
CA GLU A 155 -18.93 7.56 -3.76
C GLU A 155 -19.18 6.24 -4.48
N LEU A 156 -20.43 5.80 -4.49
CA LEU A 156 -20.89 4.72 -5.35
C LEU A 156 -21.43 5.33 -6.64
N ARG A 157 -20.78 5.03 -7.77
CA ARG A 157 -21.15 5.54 -9.10
C ARG A 157 -21.64 4.41 -10.01
N ASN A 158 -22.76 4.62 -10.70
CA ASN A 158 -23.24 3.69 -11.71
C ASN A 158 -22.54 3.92 -13.07
N ARG A 159 -22.94 3.14 -14.08
CA ARG A 159 -22.38 3.20 -15.45
C ARG A 159 -22.53 4.56 -16.15
N ASP A 160 -23.53 5.34 -15.76
CA ASP A 160 -23.82 6.65 -16.36
C ASP A 160 -23.14 7.80 -15.59
N GLY A 161 -22.33 7.46 -14.56
CA GLY A 161 -21.61 8.42 -13.74
C GLY A 161 -22.47 9.08 -12.65
N VAL A 162 -23.70 8.59 -12.43
CA VAL A 162 -24.57 9.09 -11.37
C VAL A 162 -24.08 8.57 -10.04
N VAL A 163 -23.93 9.48 -9.06
CA VAL A 163 -23.59 9.15 -7.67
C VAL A 163 -24.85 8.65 -6.96
N GLU A 164 -24.92 7.34 -6.70
CA GLU A 164 -26.05 6.71 -6.00
C GLU A 164 -25.96 6.86 -4.49
N ARG A 165 -24.71 6.94 -3.98
CA ARG A 165 -24.40 7.12 -2.56
C ARG A 165 -23.10 7.87 -2.38
N ALA A 166 -23.04 8.75 -1.39
CA ALA A 166 -21.82 9.43 -0.98
C ALA A 166 -21.68 9.41 0.55
N ASP A 167 -20.57 8.88 1.03
CA ASP A 167 -20.23 8.88 2.44
C ASP A 167 -18.99 9.76 2.66
N ARG A 168 -18.90 10.45 3.80
CA ARG A 168 -17.70 11.20 4.22
C ARG A 168 -17.26 10.74 5.60
N PHE A 169 -15.96 10.68 5.81
CA PHE A 169 -15.38 10.18 7.05
C PHE A 169 -14.26 11.09 7.55
N TYR A 170 -14.00 11.01 8.83
CA TYR A 170 -12.72 11.32 9.45
C TYR A 170 -12.11 10.02 9.93
N ILE A 171 -10.84 9.78 9.56
CA ILE A 171 -10.11 8.57 9.94
C ILE A 171 -8.79 9.00 10.57
N ALA A 172 -8.45 8.40 11.70
CA ALA A 172 -7.18 8.57 12.37
C ALA A 172 -6.59 7.20 12.73
N ILE A 173 -5.32 6.99 12.41
CA ILE A 173 -4.61 5.75 12.69
C ILE A 173 -3.35 6.08 13.48
N VAL A 174 -3.07 5.27 14.49
CA VAL A 174 -1.80 5.27 15.23
C VAL A 174 -1.18 3.88 15.13
N PHE A 175 0.04 3.82 14.66
CA PHE A 175 0.85 2.61 14.69
C PHE A 175 1.56 2.54 16.04
N GLY A 176 1.28 1.48 16.81
CA GLY A 176 1.83 1.26 18.14
C GLY A 176 3.14 0.51 18.14
N MET A 177 3.40 -0.27 17.10
CA MET A 177 4.60 -1.08 16.92
C MET A 177 5.28 -0.80 15.59
N HIS A 178 6.54 -1.22 15.48
CA HIS A 178 7.35 -1.13 14.26
C HIS A 178 7.52 0.29 13.71
N ARG A 179 7.72 1.24 14.62
CA ARG A 179 7.83 2.67 14.32
C ARG A 179 9.28 3.04 13.94
N PRO A 180 9.56 3.38 12.67
CA PRO A 180 10.94 3.56 12.20
C PRO A 180 11.61 4.82 12.76
N ALA A 181 10.87 5.93 12.92
CA ALA A 181 11.46 7.21 13.28
C ALA A 181 11.74 7.36 14.78
N GLU A 182 10.94 6.74 15.63
CA GLU A 182 11.03 6.92 17.07
C GLU A 182 11.64 5.72 17.78
N ALA A 183 12.26 4.79 17.13
CA ALA A 183 12.92 3.60 17.70
C ALA A 183 12.15 2.88 18.85
N HIS A 184 10.98 3.39 19.24
CA HIS A 184 10.22 2.98 20.42
C HIS A 184 8.77 2.73 20.05
N ASN A 185 8.39 1.46 20.15
CA ASN A 185 6.99 1.07 20.18
C ASN A 185 6.26 1.79 21.32
N LEU A 186 4.97 2.01 21.19
CA LEU A 186 4.15 2.47 22.33
C LEU A 186 4.12 1.36 23.40
N PRO A 187 4.72 1.53 24.60
CA PRO A 187 5.02 0.40 25.49
C PRO A 187 3.78 -0.40 25.89
N GLN A 188 2.66 0.29 26.19
CA GLN A 188 1.43 -0.37 26.63
C GLN A 188 0.78 -1.18 25.48
N TRP A 189 0.88 -0.68 24.24
CA TRP A 189 0.31 -1.38 23.08
C TRP A 189 1.20 -2.55 22.67
N ALA A 190 2.50 -2.34 22.67
CA ALA A 190 3.46 -3.41 22.37
C ALA A 190 3.35 -4.59 23.34
N ALA A 191 3.19 -4.32 24.66
CA ALA A 191 2.96 -5.37 25.67
C ALA A 191 1.69 -6.20 25.42
N GLN A 192 0.72 -5.65 24.68
CA GLN A 192 -0.52 -6.32 24.30
C GLN A 192 -0.47 -6.88 22.86
N GLY A 193 0.65 -6.72 22.16
CA GLY A 193 0.78 -7.10 20.73
C GLY A 193 -0.07 -6.24 19.79
N VAL A 194 -0.47 -5.04 20.21
CA VAL A 194 -1.29 -4.13 19.40
C VAL A 194 -0.40 -3.41 18.39
N TYR A 195 -0.56 -3.78 17.13
CA TYR A 195 0.15 -3.16 16.01
C TYR A 195 -0.35 -1.75 15.72
N SER A 196 -1.67 -1.60 15.58
CA SER A 196 -2.27 -0.29 15.29
C SER A 196 -3.69 -0.17 15.84
N LYS A 197 -4.12 1.07 16.05
CA LYS A 197 -5.54 1.37 16.27
C LYS A 197 -6.01 2.38 15.23
N ASN A 198 -7.19 2.12 14.67
CA ASN A 198 -7.84 2.95 13.69
C ASN A 198 -9.17 3.45 14.27
N TYR A 199 -9.31 4.76 14.35
CA TYR A 199 -10.54 5.44 14.71
C TYR A 199 -11.17 6.05 13.46
N MET A 200 -12.44 5.74 13.20
CA MET A 200 -13.22 6.31 12.10
C MET A 200 -14.49 6.96 12.66
N ARG A 201 -14.82 8.15 12.16
CA ARG A 201 -16.09 8.83 12.42
C ARG A 201 -16.78 9.16 11.09
N THR A 202 -18.05 8.83 10.97
CA THR A 202 -18.88 9.23 9.83
C THR A 202 -19.24 10.70 9.95
N LEU A 203 -19.01 11.47 8.87
CA LEU A 203 -19.29 12.90 8.76
C LEU A 203 -20.51 13.20 7.87
N ALA A 204 -20.88 12.27 7.01
CA ALA A 204 -22.07 12.32 6.15
C ALA A 204 -22.36 10.89 5.64
N PRO A 205 -23.59 10.59 5.23
CA PRO A 205 -24.79 11.45 5.28
C PRO A 205 -25.36 11.60 6.69
N SER A 206 -26.31 12.50 6.85
CA SER A 206 -26.88 12.92 8.15
C SER A 206 -27.57 11.80 8.94
N ASP A 207 -28.08 10.77 8.26
CA ASP A 207 -28.74 9.63 8.89
C ASP A 207 -27.79 8.72 9.70
N VAL A 208 -26.48 8.75 9.38
CA VAL A 208 -25.42 7.99 10.05
C VAL A 208 -24.28 8.87 10.56
N GLU A 209 -24.41 10.20 10.46
CA GLU A 209 -23.43 11.16 10.97
C GLU A 209 -23.20 10.96 12.47
N GLY A 210 -21.92 10.97 12.86
CA GLY A 210 -21.51 10.75 14.25
C GLY A 210 -21.29 9.30 14.63
N ASN A 211 -21.66 8.31 13.80
CA ASN A 211 -21.29 6.93 14.03
C ASN A 211 -19.77 6.78 14.03
N GLN A 212 -19.25 5.96 14.93
CA GLN A 212 -17.81 5.77 15.09
C GLN A 212 -17.45 4.29 15.08
N VAL A 213 -16.26 4.01 14.57
CA VAL A 213 -15.65 2.67 14.61
C VAL A 213 -14.25 2.80 15.19
N LEU A 214 -13.93 1.94 16.14
CA LEU A 214 -12.57 1.72 16.63
C LEU A 214 -12.15 0.31 16.26
N THR A 215 -11.09 0.20 15.46
CA THR A 215 -10.44 -1.09 15.13
C THR A 215 -9.13 -1.16 15.87
N CYS A 216 -8.87 -2.28 16.52
CA CYS A 216 -7.60 -2.63 17.13
C CYS A 216 -7.01 -3.80 16.36
N SER A 217 -5.89 -3.57 15.67
CA SER A 217 -5.21 -4.60 14.88
C SER A 217 -3.96 -5.08 15.60
N TYR A 218 -3.70 -6.37 15.51
CA TYR A 218 -2.60 -7.03 16.20
C TYR A 218 -1.40 -7.28 15.27
N ASP A 219 -0.23 -7.43 15.88
CA ASP A 219 1.02 -7.69 15.17
C ASP A 219 0.99 -9.07 14.49
N ARG A 220 0.52 -10.08 15.22
CA ARG A 220 0.33 -11.43 14.67
C ARG A 220 -0.81 -11.43 13.66
N ASP A 221 -0.53 -11.88 12.44
CA ASP A 221 -1.52 -11.93 11.37
C ASP A 221 -2.66 -12.93 11.65
N THR A 222 -2.38 -13.96 12.45
CA THR A 222 -3.39 -14.95 12.90
C THR A 222 -4.28 -14.45 14.04
N SER A 223 -4.00 -13.27 14.61
CA SER A 223 -4.85 -12.66 15.64
C SER A 223 -5.91 -11.79 15.00
N PRO A 224 -7.22 -12.11 15.16
CA PRO A 224 -8.30 -11.34 14.56
C PRO A 224 -8.34 -9.92 15.13
N ASP A 225 -8.69 -8.96 14.29
CA ASP A 225 -8.88 -7.57 14.70
C ASP A 225 -10.07 -7.45 15.66
N GLU A 226 -10.01 -6.50 16.57
CA GLU A 226 -11.14 -6.17 17.42
C GLU A 226 -11.81 -4.89 16.94
N LEU A 227 -13.13 -4.96 16.74
CA LEU A 227 -13.94 -3.85 16.24
C LEU A 227 -14.99 -3.43 17.27
N TRP A 228 -15.05 -2.15 17.59
CA TRP A 228 -16.14 -1.55 18.37
C TRP A 228 -16.82 -0.48 17.54
N VAL A 229 -18.15 -0.53 17.50
CA VAL A 229 -18.98 0.45 16.81
C VAL A 229 -19.80 1.22 17.84
N TYR A 230 -19.70 2.54 17.82
CA TYR A 230 -20.59 3.43 18.52
C TYR A 230 -21.68 3.91 17.56
N ASP A 231 -22.92 3.62 17.92
CA ASP A 231 -24.12 4.09 17.22
C ASP A 231 -24.64 5.35 17.90
N VAL A 232 -24.65 6.46 17.18
CA VAL A 232 -25.03 7.79 17.72
C VAL A 232 -26.50 7.89 18.09
N LYS A 233 -27.39 7.17 17.38
CA LYS A 233 -28.84 7.21 17.63
C LYS A 233 -29.20 6.47 18.89
N THR A 234 -28.63 5.31 19.10
CA THR A 234 -28.88 4.48 20.29
C THR A 234 -27.94 4.80 21.44
N ARG A 235 -26.84 5.53 21.18
CA ARG A 235 -25.73 5.82 22.12
C ARG A 235 -25.13 4.56 22.73
N ARG A 236 -25.08 3.48 21.96
CA ARG A 236 -24.56 2.17 22.39
C ARG A 236 -23.29 1.82 21.67
N ILE A 237 -22.39 1.19 22.42
CA ILE A 237 -21.20 0.57 21.86
C ILE A 237 -21.45 -0.93 21.73
N ARG A 238 -21.08 -1.49 20.59
CA ARG A 238 -21.13 -2.93 20.32
C ARG A 238 -19.75 -3.40 19.86
N LYS A 239 -19.29 -4.53 20.39
CA LYS A 239 -18.16 -5.24 19.82
C LYS A 239 -18.69 -6.07 18.64
N LEU A 240 -18.07 -5.94 17.49
CA LEU A 240 -18.35 -6.79 16.32
C LEU A 240 -17.36 -7.94 16.29
N VAL A 241 -17.83 -9.08 15.80
CA VAL A 241 -16.95 -10.19 15.45
C VAL A 241 -16.19 -9.77 14.20
N ASP A 242 -14.88 -9.93 14.23
CA ASP A 242 -14.09 -9.69 13.04
C ASP A 242 -14.47 -10.68 11.95
N ASN A 243 -14.73 -10.13 10.77
CA ASN A 243 -14.98 -10.89 9.56
C ASN A 243 -14.14 -10.26 8.46
N PRO A 244 -13.05 -10.91 8.01
CA PRO A 244 -12.17 -10.35 6.98
C PRO A 244 -12.92 -10.06 5.68
N TYR A 245 -14.03 -10.73 5.45
CA TYR A 245 -14.89 -10.57 4.26
C TYR A 245 -16.10 -9.67 4.52
N GLN A 246 -16.10 -8.93 5.62
CA GLN A 246 -17.18 -7.98 5.90
C GLN A 246 -17.24 -6.89 4.83
N ALA A 247 -18.44 -6.52 4.43
CA ALA A 247 -18.65 -5.38 3.55
C ALA A 247 -18.11 -4.09 4.19
N GLY A 248 -17.33 -3.34 3.44
CA GLY A 248 -16.87 -2.00 3.79
C GLY A 248 -17.98 -0.97 3.69
N GLY A 249 -17.69 0.28 4.07
CA GLY A 249 -18.64 1.38 3.95
C GLY A 249 -19.23 1.48 2.54
N GLY A 250 -20.57 1.53 2.45
CA GLY A 250 -21.29 1.54 1.17
C GLY A 250 -21.73 0.16 0.66
N GLY A 251 -21.31 -0.95 1.29
CA GLY A 251 -21.86 -2.30 1.05
C GLY A 251 -21.37 -3.06 -0.16
N GLU A 252 -20.57 -2.44 -1.05
CA GLU A 252 -20.10 -3.07 -2.30
C GLU A 252 -18.69 -3.66 -2.19
N LEU A 253 -17.84 -3.06 -1.34
CA LEU A 253 -16.46 -3.47 -1.15
C LEU A 253 -16.32 -4.31 0.12
N LEU A 254 -15.40 -5.26 0.09
CA LEU A 254 -14.94 -5.93 1.31
C LEU A 254 -13.92 -5.03 2.02
N MET A 255 -13.80 -5.18 3.33
CA MET A 255 -12.80 -4.45 4.12
C MET A 255 -11.38 -4.71 3.62
N GLU A 256 -11.11 -5.91 3.14
CA GLU A 256 -9.84 -6.31 2.56
C GLU A 256 -9.53 -5.71 1.18
N ASP A 257 -10.52 -5.09 0.49
CA ASP A 257 -10.33 -4.47 -0.83
C ASP A 257 -9.57 -3.13 -0.77
N ARG A 258 -9.37 -2.59 0.44
CA ARG A 258 -8.65 -1.33 0.62
C ARG A 258 -7.23 -1.43 0.12
N SER A 259 -6.76 -0.38 -0.56
CA SER A 259 -5.42 -0.31 -1.15
C SER A 259 -5.09 -1.49 -2.08
N GLY A 260 -6.11 -2.13 -2.68
CA GLY A 260 -5.98 -3.32 -3.52
C GLY A 260 -5.94 -4.64 -2.73
N PHE A 261 -5.36 -4.64 -1.55
CA PHE A 261 -5.40 -5.72 -0.56
C PHE A 261 -5.01 -5.20 0.83
N SER A 262 -5.84 -5.47 1.82
CA SER A 262 -5.57 -5.21 3.24
C SER A 262 -6.12 -6.33 4.15
N GLY A 263 -6.27 -7.53 3.59
CA GLY A 263 -6.71 -8.73 4.32
C GLY A 263 -5.60 -9.39 5.14
N TYR A 264 -5.92 -10.50 5.77
CA TYR A 264 -4.97 -11.33 6.49
C TYR A 264 -4.13 -12.15 5.53
N ILE A 265 -2.81 -12.08 5.68
CA ILE A 265 -1.86 -12.75 4.78
C ILE A 265 -1.98 -14.27 4.90
N HIS A 266 -2.17 -14.81 6.12
CA HIS A 266 -2.30 -16.25 6.39
C HIS A 266 -3.54 -16.91 5.77
N LEU A 267 -4.55 -16.13 5.38
CA LEU A 267 -5.75 -16.64 4.70
C LEU A 267 -5.55 -16.89 3.21
N TYR A 268 -4.35 -16.63 2.68
CA TYR A 268 -4.04 -16.73 1.25
C TYR A 268 -2.78 -17.53 1.00
N GLU A 269 -2.79 -18.28 -0.09
CA GLU A 269 -1.60 -18.79 -0.74
C GLU A 269 -1.06 -17.73 -1.69
N TRP A 270 0.24 -17.41 -1.54
CA TRP A 270 0.91 -16.34 -2.27
C TRP A 270 1.89 -16.88 -3.28
N ARG A 271 1.75 -16.49 -4.54
CA ARG A 271 2.66 -16.86 -5.60
C ARG A 271 3.26 -15.63 -6.24
N TYR A 272 4.59 -15.57 -6.30
CA TYR A 272 5.30 -14.55 -7.05
C TYR A 272 5.29 -14.89 -8.54
N LEU A 273 4.82 -13.96 -9.38
CA LEU A 273 4.72 -14.13 -10.83
C LEU A 273 5.87 -13.46 -11.59
N GLY A 274 6.70 -12.68 -10.89
CA GLY A 274 7.88 -12.02 -11.45
C GLY A 274 7.83 -10.50 -11.35
N ALA A 275 8.94 -9.88 -11.71
CA ALA A 275 9.09 -8.44 -11.82
C ALA A 275 8.89 -7.99 -13.27
N GLN A 276 8.26 -6.84 -13.46
CA GLN A 276 8.07 -6.24 -14.78
C GLN A 276 7.99 -4.72 -14.72
N VAL A 277 8.02 -4.08 -15.88
CA VAL A 277 7.60 -2.68 -16.05
C VAL A 277 6.11 -2.66 -16.32
N ALA A 278 5.35 -1.84 -15.58
CA ALA A 278 3.93 -1.66 -15.77
C ALA A 278 3.58 -0.18 -15.96
N LEU A 279 2.57 0.09 -16.81
CA LEU A 279 1.95 1.40 -16.93
C LEU A 279 0.85 1.51 -15.87
N VAL A 280 0.98 2.45 -14.96
CA VAL A 280 0.16 2.54 -13.74
C VAL A 280 -0.34 3.95 -13.52
N PRO A 281 -1.44 4.17 -12.76
CA PRO A 281 -1.83 5.51 -12.32
C PRO A 281 -0.65 6.19 -11.61
N GLY A 282 -0.23 7.33 -12.13
CA GLY A 282 0.86 8.11 -11.54
C GLY A 282 0.41 8.86 -10.29
N PRO A 283 1.36 9.35 -9.46
CA PRO A 283 1.02 10.21 -8.34
C PRO A 283 0.37 11.51 -8.82
N ILE A 284 -0.67 11.95 -8.10
CA ILE A 284 -1.38 13.18 -8.45
C ILE A 284 -0.49 14.42 -8.34
N ARG A 285 -0.72 15.36 -9.25
CA ARG A 285 -0.03 16.65 -9.29
C ARG A 285 -0.85 17.80 -8.70
N THR A 286 -2.14 17.57 -8.55
CA THR A 286 -3.15 18.49 -8.00
C THR A 286 -3.58 18.03 -6.60
N ALA A 287 -4.28 18.89 -5.87
CA ALA A 287 -4.74 18.55 -4.53
C ALA A 287 -5.79 17.41 -4.51
N THR A 288 -6.55 17.26 -5.60
CA THR A 288 -7.60 16.25 -5.74
C THR A 288 -7.48 15.53 -7.08
N PRO A 289 -7.69 14.20 -7.14
CA PRO A 289 -7.75 13.46 -8.39
C PRO A 289 -8.89 13.93 -9.28
N SER A 290 -8.70 13.80 -10.59
CA SER A 290 -9.73 14.03 -11.61
C SER A 290 -10.27 12.71 -12.10
N TRP A 291 -11.57 12.66 -12.40
CA TRP A 291 -12.27 11.46 -12.81
C TRP A 291 -12.91 11.60 -14.17
N GLY A 292 -12.95 10.54 -14.94
CA GLY A 292 -13.58 10.53 -16.26
C GLY A 292 -13.75 9.14 -16.85
N GLY A 293 -13.91 9.08 -18.16
CA GLY A 293 -14.24 7.86 -18.88
C GLY A 293 -15.63 7.34 -18.55
N ARG A 294 -15.91 6.08 -18.89
CA ARG A 294 -17.20 5.44 -18.62
C ARG A 294 -17.53 5.52 -17.12
N GLY A 295 -18.72 6.00 -16.81
CA GLY A 295 -19.20 6.11 -15.43
C GLY A 295 -18.42 7.08 -14.54
N ASN A 296 -17.51 7.89 -15.08
CA ASN A 296 -16.54 8.67 -14.32
C ASN A 296 -15.75 7.81 -13.30
N TRP A 297 -15.31 6.61 -13.72
CA TRP A 297 -14.67 5.62 -12.86
C TRP A 297 -13.16 5.67 -12.89
N TYR A 298 -12.57 6.24 -13.95
CA TYR A 298 -11.13 6.17 -14.20
C TYR A 298 -10.43 7.46 -13.78
N PRO A 299 -9.24 7.39 -13.15
CA PRO A 299 -8.45 8.57 -12.88
C PRO A 299 -7.94 9.15 -14.20
N LEU A 300 -8.18 10.46 -14.42
CA LEU A 300 -7.67 11.22 -15.58
C LEU A 300 -6.27 11.76 -15.33
N ASP A 301 -5.77 11.67 -14.09
CA ASP A 301 -4.40 12.02 -13.78
C ASP A 301 -3.45 11.15 -14.59
N PRO A 302 -2.29 11.71 -15.02
CA PRO A 302 -1.40 10.98 -15.92
C PRO A 302 -0.85 9.70 -15.29
N TRP A 303 -0.68 8.68 -16.12
CA TRP A 303 -0.08 7.41 -15.77
C TRP A 303 1.43 7.43 -16.06
N GLU A 304 2.18 6.55 -15.41
CA GLU A 304 3.62 6.45 -15.58
C GLU A 304 4.10 4.99 -15.61
N LEU A 305 5.26 4.75 -16.19
CA LEU A 305 5.91 3.44 -16.15
C LEU A 305 6.59 3.25 -14.79
N ARG A 306 6.40 2.09 -14.15
CA ARG A 306 7.06 1.73 -12.89
C ARG A 306 7.55 0.29 -12.88
N TYR A 307 8.61 0.03 -12.11
CA TYR A 307 9.02 -1.33 -11.79
C TYR A 307 8.07 -1.90 -10.73
N VAL A 308 7.44 -3.03 -11.03
CA VAL A 308 6.51 -3.71 -10.13
C VAL A 308 6.88 -5.17 -9.93
N ASP A 309 6.56 -5.68 -8.74
CA ASP A 309 6.49 -7.11 -8.45
C ASP A 309 5.02 -7.54 -8.61
N VAL A 310 4.77 -8.60 -9.38
CA VAL A 310 3.42 -9.14 -9.58
C VAL A 310 3.22 -10.36 -8.70
N VAL A 311 2.17 -10.33 -7.89
CA VAL A 311 1.87 -11.38 -6.92
C VAL A 311 0.43 -11.84 -7.07
N GLU A 312 0.24 -13.16 -7.12
CA GLU A 312 -1.09 -13.78 -7.05
C GLU A 312 -1.40 -14.17 -5.60
N ALA A 313 -2.60 -13.81 -5.14
CA ALA A 313 -3.17 -14.20 -3.86
C ALA A 313 -4.38 -15.11 -4.12
N ARG A 314 -4.35 -16.35 -3.63
CA ARG A 314 -5.47 -17.31 -3.68
C ARG A 314 -5.95 -17.61 -2.27
N PRO A 315 -7.24 -17.45 -1.95
CA PRO A 315 -7.76 -17.86 -0.65
C PRO A 315 -7.46 -19.33 -0.35
N THR A 316 -6.99 -19.64 0.86
CA THR A 316 -6.76 -21.03 1.31
C THR A 316 -8.05 -21.75 1.70
N GLY A 317 -9.12 -21.01 1.96
CA GLY A 317 -10.45 -21.49 2.31
C GLY A 317 -11.54 -20.89 1.41
N SER A 318 -12.80 -21.08 1.79
CA SER A 318 -13.93 -20.49 1.08
C SER A 318 -13.89 -18.97 1.18
N HIS A 319 -13.91 -18.32 0.05
CA HIS A 319 -14.07 -16.88 -0.04
C HIS A 319 -15.43 -16.53 -0.68
N PRO A 320 -16.17 -15.53 -0.15
CA PRO A 320 -17.55 -15.28 -0.62
C PRO A 320 -17.62 -14.67 -2.02
N VAL A 321 -16.53 -14.06 -2.52
CA VAL A 321 -16.56 -13.25 -3.74
C VAL A 321 -15.45 -13.61 -4.73
N TYR A 322 -14.21 -13.90 -4.27
CA TYR A 322 -13.05 -14.01 -5.14
C TYR A 322 -12.41 -15.40 -5.11
N SER A 323 -12.00 -15.88 -6.28
CA SER A 323 -11.15 -17.06 -6.42
C SER A 323 -9.66 -16.73 -6.34
N ARG A 324 -9.28 -15.53 -6.77
CA ARG A 324 -7.91 -15.03 -6.74
C ARG A 324 -7.84 -13.52 -6.94
N ARG A 325 -6.68 -12.95 -6.62
CA ARG A 325 -6.30 -11.57 -6.95
C ARG A 325 -4.90 -11.54 -7.55
N LEU A 326 -4.65 -10.58 -8.43
CA LEU A 326 -3.31 -10.19 -8.88
C LEU A 326 -3.01 -8.81 -8.33
N LEU A 327 -1.89 -8.67 -7.63
CA LEU A 327 -1.42 -7.40 -7.07
C LEU A 327 -0.19 -6.95 -7.85
N TYR A 328 -0.19 -5.70 -8.31
CA TYR A 328 0.96 -5.05 -8.93
C TYR A 328 1.57 -4.10 -7.91
N VAL A 329 2.60 -4.59 -7.24
CA VAL A 329 3.24 -3.93 -6.09
C VAL A 329 4.45 -3.16 -6.55
N ASP A 330 4.49 -1.86 -6.28
CA ASP A 330 5.60 -0.99 -6.62
C ASP A 330 6.89 -1.41 -5.89
N ARG A 331 7.98 -1.58 -6.63
CA ARG A 331 9.24 -2.04 -6.07
C ARG A 331 9.92 -1.00 -5.17
N GLN A 332 9.70 0.29 -5.41
CA GLN A 332 10.28 1.35 -4.60
C GLN A 332 9.57 1.47 -3.24
N THR A 333 8.25 1.53 -3.24
CA THR A 333 7.45 1.91 -2.06
C THR A 333 6.68 0.77 -1.43
N SER A 334 6.64 -0.39 -2.08
CA SER A 334 5.83 -1.56 -1.69
C SER A 334 4.32 -1.29 -1.58
N VAL A 335 3.81 -0.23 -2.23
CA VAL A 335 2.37 0.00 -2.37
C VAL A 335 1.79 -0.78 -3.54
N THR A 336 0.54 -1.21 -3.45
CA THR A 336 -0.18 -1.78 -4.60
C THR A 336 -0.67 -0.66 -5.49
N LEU A 337 -0.21 -0.60 -6.75
CA LEU A 337 -0.58 0.43 -7.70
C LEU A 337 -1.91 0.13 -8.38
N TYR A 338 -2.15 -1.13 -8.74
CA TYR A 338 -3.46 -1.64 -9.06
C TYR A 338 -3.56 -3.13 -8.74
N ALA A 339 -4.78 -3.61 -8.60
CA ALA A 339 -5.07 -5.02 -8.40
C ALA A 339 -6.24 -5.47 -9.27
N LEU A 340 -6.21 -6.75 -9.65
CA LEU A 340 -7.26 -7.42 -10.40
C LEU A 340 -7.85 -8.52 -9.53
N ALA A 341 -9.16 -8.58 -9.40
CA ALA A 341 -9.84 -9.64 -8.65
C ALA A 341 -10.80 -10.41 -9.57
N TYR A 342 -10.82 -11.72 -9.36
CA TYR A 342 -11.56 -12.67 -10.18
C TYR A 342 -12.65 -13.33 -9.35
N ASP A 343 -13.83 -13.52 -9.96
CA ASP A 343 -14.96 -14.21 -9.30
C ASP A 343 -14.66 -15.70 -9.06
N LEU A 344 -15.60 -16.38 -8.44
CA LEU A 344 -15.47 -17.81 -8.11
C LEU A 344 -15.41 -18.71 -9.35
N ALA A 345 -15.89 -18.23 -10.50
CA ALA A 345 -15.78 -18.90 -11.79
C ALA A 345 -14.45 -18.61 -12.51
N GLY A 346 -13.62 -17.72 -11.96
CA GLY A 346 -12.34 -17.32 -12.53
C GLY A 346 -12.41 -16.19 -13.53
N ASN A 347 -13.58 -15.56 -13.73
CA ASN A 347 -13.73 -14.41 -14.61
C ASN A 347 -13.27 -13.13 -13.91
N HIS A 348 -12.68 -12.20 -14.68
CA HIS A 348 -12.34 -10.88 -14.17
C HIS A 348 -13.59 -10.16 -13.68
N LYS A 349 -13.58 -9.77 -12.40
CA LYS A 349 -14.70 -9.13 -11.74
C LYS A 349 -14.42 -7.67 -11.43
N ARG A 350 -13.29 -7.38 -10.79
CA ARG A 350 -12.95 -6.03 -10.34
C ARG A 350 -11.54 -5.63 -10.69
N THR A 351 -11.39 -4.35 -10.99
CA THR A 351 -10.10 -3.65 -11.01
C THR A 351 -10.06 -2.61 -9.90
N PHE A 352 -8.97 -2.59 -9.14
CA PHE A 352 -8.66 -1.57 -8.16
C PHE A 352 -7.54 -0.69 -8.71
N LEU A 353 -7.81 0.56 -9.01
CA LEU A 353 -6.81 1.55 -9.44
C LEU A 353 -6.49 2.45 -8.26
N ASN A 354 -5.25 2.46 -7.81
CA ASN A 354 -4.80 3.23 -6.66
C ASN A 354 -3.95 4.42 -7.14
N VAL A 355 -4.36 5.61 -6.74
CA VAL A 355 -3.65 6.86 -7.00
C VAL A 355 -3.03 7.35 -5.69
N TYR A 356 -1.73 7.69 -5.71
CA TYR A 356 -1.03 8.14 -4.53
C TYR A 356 -0.73 9.64 -4.58
N LEU A 357 -0.52 10.26 -3.41
CA LEU A 357 -0.09 11.65 -3.30
C LEU A 357 1.38 11.77 -3.72
N ARG A 358 1.69 12.85 -4.43
CA ARG A 358 3.08 13.24 -4.69
C ARG A 358 3.78 13.71 -3.41
N PRO A 359 5.11 13.59 -3.34
CA PRO A 359 5.88 14.12 -2.21
C PRO A 359 5.61 15.60 -1.90
N ALA A 360 5.39 16.43 -2.93
CA ALA A 360 5.09 17.86 -2.77
C ALA A 360 3.74 18.16 -2.08
N PHE A 361 2.81 17.21 -2.08
CA PHE A 361 1.48 17.30 -1.44
C PHE A 361 1.34 16.32 -0.26
N GLY A 362 2.40 15.56 0.01
CA GLY A 362 2.42 14.58 1.09
C GLY A 362 2.34 15.25 2.45
N PRO A 363 1.69 14.60 3.40
CA PRO A 363 1.71 15.03 4.77
C PRO A 363 3.07 14.73 5.38
N GLY A 364 3.59 15.61 6.20
CA GLY A 364 4.83 15.37 6.91
C GLY A 364 5.50 16.68 7.29
N ARG A 365 6.47 16.59 8.16
CA ARG A 365 7.42 17.67 8.41
C ARG A 365 8.21 17.92 7.15
N GLN A 366 8.67 19.13 6.96
CA GLN A 366 9.42 19.54 5.78
C GLN A 366 10.52 18.50 5.43
N GLY A 367 10.40 17.86 4.25
CA GLY A 367 11.34 16.84 3.76
C GLY A 367 10.96 15.38 4.06
N GLU A 368 9.88 15.11 4.82
CA GLU A 368 9.38 13.74 5.04
C GLU A 368 8.11 13.48 4.21
N TRP A 369 8.18 12.48 3.36
CA TRP A 369 7.04 12.02 2.58
C TRP A 369 6.69 10.58 2.92
N VAL A 370 5.40 10.30 3.01
CA VAL A 370 4.86 8.97 3.23
C VAL A 370 3.88 8.64 2.11
N PRO A 371 3.98 7.46 1.47
CA PRO A 371 3.07 7.07 0.39
C PRO A 371 1.64 6.94 0.92
N HIS A 372 0.81 7.95 0.70
CA HIS A 372 -0.60 7.91 1.05
C HIS A 372 -1.48 7.78 -0.19
N ILE A 373 -2.54 6.98 -0.03
CA ILE A 373 -3.54 6.85 -1.08
C ILE A 373 -4.34 8.16 -1.19
N ALA A 374 -4.26 8.79 -2.35
CA ALA A 374 -5.07 9.95 -2.70
C ALA A 374 -6.47 9.51 -3.12
N ALA A 375 -6.55 8.42 -3.89
CA ALA A 375 -7.80 7.84 -4.33
C ALA A 375 -7.66 6.36 -4.69
N GLN A 376 -8.79 5.66 -4.62
CA GLN A 376 -8.95 4.32 -5.14
C GLN A 376 -10.25 4.23 -5.93
N ALA A 377 -10.16 3.83 -7.19
CA ALA A 377 -11.31 3.38 -7.95
C ALA A 377 -11.42 1.86 -7.84
N SER A 378 -12.56 1.37 -7.37
CA SER A 378 -12.87 -0.06 -7.28
C SER A 378 -14.02 -0.36 -8.23
N ILE A 379 -13.68 -0.80 -9.45
CA ILE A 379 -14.62 -0.93 -10.56
C ILE A 379 -15.09 -2.39 -10.64
N ASP A 380 -16.38 -2.61 -10.40
CA ASP A 380 -17.05 -3.92 -10.59
C ASP A 380 -17.73 -3.94 -11.97
N TYR A 381 -17.08 -4.59 -12.91
CA TYR A 381 -17.54 -4.64 -14.29
C TYR A 381 -18.78 -5.52 -14.48
N GLN A 382 -18.98 -6.51 -13.62
CA GLN A 382 -20.16 -7.38 -13.68
C GLN A 382 -21.42 -6.68 -13.18
N ARG A 383 -21.27 -5.75 -12.22
CA ARG A 383 -22.35 -4.94 -11.68
C ARG A 383 -22.49 -3.57 -12.33
N GLU A 384 -21.56 -3.21 -13.20
CA GLU A 384 -21.47 -1.89 -13.85
C GLU A 384 -21.51 -0.73 -12.84
N ARG A 385 -20.70 -0.83 -11.79
CA ARG A 385 -20.60 0.15 -10.70
C ARG A 385 -19.15 0.31 -10.25
N ALA A 386 -18.86 1.47 -9.70
CA ALA A 386 -17.57 1.71 -9.05
C ALA A 386 -17.74 2.41 -7.70
N SER A 387 -16.96 1.98 -6.72
CA SER A 387 -16.73 2.74 -5.49
C SER A 387 -15.49 3.60 -5.69
N ILE A 388 -15.66 4.91 -5.53
CA ILE A 388 -14.60 5.90 -5.67
C ILE A 388 -14.28 6.45 -4.28
N PHE A 389 -13.20 5.95 -3.71
CA PHE A 389 -12.62 6.50 -2.49
C PHE A 389 -11.68 7.65 -2.87
N GLN A 390 -11.83 8.80 -2.22
CA GLN A 390 -10.99 9.97 -2.46
C GLN A 390 -10.66 10.69 -1.17
N THR A 391 -9.39 10.97 -0.94
CA THR A 391 -8.90 11.70 0.23
C THR A 391 -8.82 13.19 -0.09
N HIS A 392 -9.50 14.03 0.71
CA HIS A 392 -9.52 15.49 0.54
C HIS A 392 -8.44 16.18 1.36
N ARG A 393 -8.02 15.56 2.44
CA ARG A 393 -6.97 16.07 3.33
C ARG A 393 -6.27 14.91 4.00
N VAL A 394 -4.95 14.99 4.13
CA VAL A 394 -4.10 14.04 4.88
C VAL A 394 -3.16 14.82 5.79
N VAL A 395 -2.93 14.29 6.98
CA VAL A 395 -1.91 14.75 7.93
C VAL A 395 -1.23 13.51 8.51
N ALA A 396 0.08 13.42 8.39
CA ALA A 396 0.86 12.29 8.92
C ALA A 396 1.92 12.76 9.91
N ASN A 397 2.34 11.85 10.78
CA ASN A 397 3.40 12.04 11.77
C ASN A 397 3.16 13.21 12.76
N GLU A 398 1.90 13.63 12.91
CA GLU A 398 1.50 14.59 13.93
C GLU A 398 1.03 13.85 15.19
N PRO A 399 1.37 14.37 16.39
CA PRO A 399 0.92 13.79 17.65
C PRO A 399 -0.61 13.69 17.72
N LEU A 400 -1.12 12.53 18.17
CA LEU A 400 -2.54 12.30 18.36
C LEU A 400 -2.85 12.02 19.85
N ASN A 401 -4.02 12.48 20.30
CA ASN A 401 -4.50 12.13 21.63
C ASN A 401 -4.90 10.65 21.69
N LEU A 402 -4.05 9.84 22.32
CA LEU A 402 -4.22 8.38 22.42
C LEU A 402 -5.50 7.97 23.16
N ASN A 403 -6.08 8.83 24.01
CA ASN A 403 -7.33 8.54 24.73
C ASN A 403 -8.51 8.35 23.76
N ARG A 404 -8.45 8.96 22.57
CA ARG A 404 -9.45 8.75 21.51
C ARG A 404 -9.52 7.29 21.06
N PHE A 405 -8.40 6.57 21.11
CA PHE A 405 -8.27 5.20 20.63
C PHE A 405 -8.61 4.17 21.73
N SER A 406 -9.71 4.42 22.43
CA SER A 406 -10.23 3.56 23.50
C SER A 406 -11.77 3.50 23.45
N ILE A 407 -12.36 2.48 24.08
CA ILE A 407 -13.82 2.34 24.19
C ILE A 407 -14.41 3.57 24.91
N VAL A 408 -13.72 4.07 25.95
CA VAL A 408 -14.13 5.32 26.63
C VAL A 408 -14.06 6.52 25.68
N GLY A 409 -13.04 6.55 24.81
CA GLY A 409 -12.88 7.56 23.77
C GLY A 409 -14.08 7.63 22.83
N LEU A 410 -14.64 6.47 22.41
CA LEU A 410 -15.84 6.45 21.57
C LEU A 410 -17.03 7.16 22.24
N MET A 411 -17.18 7.06 23.57
CA MET A 411 -18.25 7.75 24.30
C MET A 411 -17.99 9.26 24.45
N LEU A 412 -16.75 9.64 24.73
CA LEU A 412 -16.38 11.04 24.99
C LEU A 412 -16.36 11.89 23.73
N TYR A 413 -15.93 11.33 22.61
CA TYR A 413 -15.84 12.02 21.31
C TYR A 413 -17.04 11.74 20.40
N GLY A 414 -18.05 11.00 20.89
CA GLY A 414 -19.30 10.69 20.18
C GLY A 414 -20.40 11.75 20.36
N LYS A 415 -20.12 12.84 21.11
CA LYS A 415 -21.07 13.95 21.35
C LYS A 415 -20.92 15.03 20.30
#